data_cc58ce370a831ac5c087bbc2abe18e01
#
_entry.id   cc58ce370a831ac5c087bbc2abe18e01
#
_cell.length_a   1.000
_cell.length_b   1.000
_cell.length_c   1.000
_cell.angle_alpha   90.00
_cell.angle_beta   90.00
_cell.angle_gamma   90.00
#
_symmetry.space_group_name_H-M   'P 1'
#
loop_
_entity.id
_entity.type
_entity.pdbx_description
1 polymer ?
#
loop_
_entity_poly.entity_id
_entity_poly.type
_entity_poly.pdbx_seq_one_letter_code
_entity_poly.pdbx_strand_id
1 'polypeptide(L)'
;MLALKYEKNQKAKETIKEKFTEYLTRAEELKDHVSNNSQVDQNGEMNSSSGNTKTKKVDPNSTNNDNGKNGKTDNEDDAENKKLRSQLANSILSEKPDIKWSDIAGLEGAKDALKEAVILPVKFPQLFSGKRKPVSGILLYGPPGTGKSYLAKAVATEANSTFFSVSSSDLVSKWMGESERLVKQLFTMAREQKPSIIFIDEVDALCGPRGEGESEASRRIKTELLVQMNGVGNDSNGVLVLGATNIPWQLDSAIRRRFERRIYIALPDADARLEMFKLNISNTPCSLTSQDYHTLANITDGYSGHDIAVVVKDALMQPIRKIQNATHFKKIESFDNETGISKIQYQPCSPGEN
;
A
#
# COMPACT_ATOMS: atom_id res chain seq x y z
N MET A 1 -4.20 0.58 30.73
CA MET A 1 -5.25 0.65 31.77
C MET A 1 -6.05 -0.65 31.93
N LEU A 2 -6.52 -1.32 30.87
CA LEU A 2 -7.26 -2.60 30.97
C LEU A 2 -6.43 -3.74 31.59
N ALA A 3 -5.17 -3.90 31.24
CA ALA A 3 -4.30 -4.94 31.78
C ALA A 3 -4.14 -4.88 33.32
N LEU A 4 -4.08 -3.68 33.90
CA LEU A 4 -4.01 -3.48 35.35
C LEU A 4 -5.27 -3.93 36.13
N LYS A 5 -6.42 -3.99 35.43
CA LYS A 5 -7.70 -4.34 36.06
C LYS A 5 -7.87 -5.87 36.22
N TYR A 6 -7.22 -6.65 35.36
CA TYR A 6 -7.36 -8.11 35.29
C TYR A 6 -6.15 -8.89 35.83
N GLU A 7 -5.00 -8.20 36.08
CA GLU A 7 -3.82 -8.83 36.64
C GLU A 7 -4.00 -9.13 38.12
N LYS A 8 -3.75 -10.37 38.55
CA LYS A 8 -3.89 -10.81 39.94
C LYS A 8 -2.59 -10.75 40.74
N ASN A 9 -1.46 -10.64 40.07
CA ASN A 9 -0.14 -10.62 40.72
C ASN A 9 0.26 -9.20 41.07
N GLN A 10 0.44 -8.92 42.35
CA GLN A 10 0.75 -7.60 42.91
C GLN A 10 2.07 -7.03 42.35
N LYS A 11 3.14 -7.87 42.26
CA LYS A 11 4.42 -7.45 41.70
C LYS A 11 4.32 -7.11 40.20
N ALA A 12 3.55 -7.89 39.46
CA ALA A 12 3.30 -7.60 38.06
C ALA A 12 2.54 -6.30 37.83
N LYS A 13 1.56 -6.00 38.70
CA LYS A 13 0.84 -4.71 38.72
C LYS A 13 1.77 -3.52 38.94
N GLU A 14 2.68 -3.63 39.90
CA GLU A 14 3.65 -2.57 40.19
C GLU A 14 4.59 -2.33 39.04
N THR A 15 5.16 -3.39 38.45
CA THR A 15 6.02 -3.29 37.27
C THR A 15 5.31 -2.68 36.04
N ILE A 16 4.04 -3.08 35.80
CA ILE A 16 3.24 -2.50 34.71
C ILE A 16 2.96 -1.02 34.95
N LYS A 17 2.67 -0.65 36.20
CA LYS A 17 2.42 0.74 36.57
C LYS A 17 3.66 1.61 36.43
N GLU A 18 4.82 1.10 36.83
CA GLU A 18 6.11 1.77 36.71
C GLU A 18 6.51 2.00 35.25
N LYS A 19 6.39 0.95 34.43
CA LYS A 19 6.62 1.07 32.99
C LYS A 19 5.66 2.01 32.29
N PHE A 20 4.41 2.01 32.68
CA PHE A 20 3.40 2.92 32.14
C PHE A 20 3.71 4.38 32.47
N THR A 21 4.17 4.67 33.68
CA THR A 21 4.61 6.03 34.07
C THR A 21 5.84 6.45 33.29
N GLU A 22 6.84 5.56 33.14
CA GLU A 22 8.04 5.82 32.33
C GLU A 22 7.70 6.19 30.88
N TYR A 23 6.78 5.46 30.25
CA TYR A 23 6.34 5.76 28.88
C TYR A 23 5.54 7.05 28.78
N LEU A 24 4.71 7.38 29.77
CA LEU A 24 3.99 8.65 29.80
C LEU A 24 4.94 9.85 29.89
N THR A 25 5.90 9.80 30.81
CA THR A 25 6.90 10.87 30.95
C THR A 25 7.68 11.08 29.64
N ARG A 26 8.10 9.99 29.02
CA ARG A 26 8.83 10.05 27.74
C ARG A 26 7.97 10.58 26.57
N ALA A 27 6.68 10.30 26.58
CA ALA A 27 5.74 10.84 25.59
C ALA A 27 5.50 12.36 25.80
N GLU A 28 5.47 12.83 27.04
CA GLU A 28 5.38 14.25 27.37
C GLU A 28 6.65 15.00 26.95
N GLU A 29 7.84 14.47 27.25
CA GLU A 29 9.13 15.02 26.79
C GLU A 29 9.18 15.16 25.27
N LEU A 30 8.76 14.12 24.53
CA LEU A 30 8.72 14.16 23.07
C LEU A 30 7.72 15.19 22.54
N LYS A 31 6.57 15.34 23.20
CA LYS A 31 5.57 16.35 22.84
C LYS A 31 6.12 17.76 23.02
N ASP A 32 6.85 18.03 24.11
CA ASP A 32 7.47 19.31 24.39
C ASP A 32 8.59 19.62 23.39
N HIS A 33 9.40 18.62 23.00
CA HIS A 33 10.41 18.77 21.95
C HIS A 33 9.80 19.10 20.58
N VAL A 34 8.69 18.47 20.21
CA VAL A 34 7.98 18.75 18.96
C VAL A 34 7.35 20.16 18.99
N SER A 35 6.78 20.56 20.13
CA SER A 35 6.17 21.88 20.31
C SER A 35 7.21 23.00 20.26
N ASN A 36 8.39 22.80 20.84
CA ASN A 36 9.48 23.76 20.81
C ASN A 36 10.12 23.89 19.42
N ASN A 37 10.24 22.79 18.67
CA ASN A 37 10.72 22.85 17.27
C ASN A 37 9.74 23.58 16.34
N SER A 38 8.43 23.50 16.62
CA SER A 38 7.42 24.20 15.83
C SER A 38 7.40 25.71 16.07
N GLN A 39 8.02 26.22 17.15
CA GLN A 39 8.15 27.64 17.45
C GLN A 39 9.43 28.27 16.86
N VAL A 40 10.45 27.46 16.54
CA VAL A 40 11.72 27.97 15.96
C VAL A 40 11.55 28.31 14.47
N ASP A 41 10.63 27.65 13.76
CA ASP A 41 10.38 27.90 12.34
C ASP A 41 9.51 29.14 12.04
N GLN A 42 8.99 29.83 13.07
CA GLN A 42 8.18 31.06 12.89
C GLN A 42 8.93 32.38 13.14
N ASN A 43 10.21 32.37 13.58
CA ASN A 43 10.96 33.58 13.92
C ASN A 43 12.20 33.83 13.06
N GLY A 44 12.27 33.29 11.86
CA GLY A 44 13.44 33.34 10.98
C GLY A 44 13.30 34.20 9.71
N GLU A 45 12.51 35.27 9.70
CA GLU A 45 12.58 36.29 8.62
C GLU A 45 12.21 37.68 9.13
N MET A 46 13.21 38.42 9.59
CA MET A 46 13.26 39.86 9.52
C MET A 46 14.71 40.35 9.75
N ASN A 47 15.39 40.71 8.68
CA ASN A 47 16.13 41.99 8.56
C ASN A 47 17.09 42.01 7.37
N SER A 48 16.89 42.93 6.54
CA SER A 48 17.78 43.99 6.01
C SER A 48 17.49 44.19 4.52
N SER A 49 17.42 45.31 3.94
CA SER A 49 17.60 46.72 4.24
C SER A 49 17.28 47.52 2.98
N SER A 50 16.62 48.65 3.21
CA SER A 50 16.94 49.95 2.61
C SER A 50 16.96 50.16 1.09
N GLY A 51 16.15 51.11 0.65
CA GLY A 51 16.41 51.84 -0.61
C GLY A 51 15.20 52.56 -1.23
N ASN A 52 14.77 53.64 -0.64
CA ASN A 52 14.35 54.97 -1.22
C ASN A 52 13.99 55.02 -2.73
N THR A 53 12.82 55.52 -3.17
CA THR A 53 12.54 56.91 -3.51
C THR A 53 11.18 57.10 -4.22
N LYS A 54 10.38 58.03 -3.62
CA LYS A 54 9.54 59.10 -4.17
C LYS A 54 8.50 58.86 -5.30
N THR A 55 7.26 59.05 -4.88
CA THR A 55 6.24 60.04 -5.33
C THR A 55 5.80 60.13 -6.80
N LYS A 56 4.50 59.98 -7.05
CA LYS A 56 3.60 61.07 -7.42
C LYS A 56 2.12 60.63 -7.46
N LYS A 57 1.31 61.52 -6.90
CA LYS A 57 -0.17 61.62 -6.95
C LYS A 57 -0.68 61.79 -8.36
N VAL A 58 -1.90 61.37 -8.64
CA VAL A 58 -3.05 62.18 -9.05
C VAL A 58 -4.28 61.28 -9.21
N ASP A 59 -5.34 61.56 -8.43
CA ASP A 59 -6.77 61.26 -8.66
C ASP A 59 -7.38 62.30 -9.61
N PRO A 60 -8.68 62.30 -9.99
CA PRO A 60 -9.75 61.33 -9.83
C PRO A 60 -10.69 61.16 -11.07
N ASN A 61 -11.65 60.28 -10.92
CA ASN A 61 -13.01 60.36 -11.50
C ASN A 61 -13.31 59.62 -12.81
N SER A 62 -14.06 58.50 -12.70
CA SER A 62 -15.33 58.34 -13.40
C SER A 62 -16.00 57.01 -13.03
N THR A 63 -17.11 57.11 -12.32
CA THR A 63 -18.34 56.29 -12.28
C THR A 63 -18.52 55.23 -13.34
N ASN A 64 -18.86 53.94 -12.94
CA ASN A 64 -20.19 53.36 -12.91
C ASN A 64 -20.16 51.85 -12.61
N ASN A 65 -20.99 51.47 -11.67
CA ASN A 65 -21.85 50.29 -11.53
C ASN A 65 -21.61 49.07 -12.46
N ASP A 66 -21.31 47.90 -11.92
CA ASP A 66 -22.41 46.94 -11.71
C ASP A 66 -21.97 45.68 -10.92
N ASN A 67 -22.89 45.11 -10.19
CA ASN A 67 -22.97 43.91 -9.43
C ASN A 67 -22.12 42.71 -9.85
N GLY A 68 -21.48 42.08 -8.83
CA GLY A 68 -20.97 40.72 -8.93
C GLY A 68 -20.40 40.22 -7.60
N LYS A 69 -21.27 39.84 -6.64
CA LYS A 69 -20.91 38.95 -5.52
C LYS A 69 -20.35 37.64 -6.09
N ASN A 70 -19.03 37.42 -5.99
CA ASN A 70 -18.44 36.09 -5.91
C ASN A 70 -16.95 36.24 -5.53
N GLY A 71 -16.64 36.24 -4.25
CA GLY A 71 -15.26 36.38 -3.78
C GLY A 71 -15.02 35.74 -2.40
N LYS A 72 -15.94 34.87 -1.94
CA LYS A 72 -15.78 34.20 -0.64
C LYS A 72 -15.85 32.67 -0.66
N THR A 73 -16.25 32.05 -1.77
CA THR A 73 -16.38 30.58 -1.88
C THR A 73 -15.09 29.89 -2.30
N ASP A 74 -14.21 30.56 -3.07
CA ASP A 74 -12.99 29.91 -3.60
C ASP A 74 -11.92 29.65 -2.52
N ASN A 75 -11.84 30.49 -1.48
CA ASN A 75 -10.84 30.33 -0.41
C ASN A 75 -11.20 29.25 0.64
N GLU A 76 -12.48 28.97 0.85
CA GLU A 76 -12.93 27.93 1.77
C GLU A 76 -12.81 26.56 1.12
N ASP A 77 -13.19 26.43 -0.16
CA ASP A 77 -13.02 25.21 -0.96
C ASP A 77 -11.53 24.83 -1.13
N ASP A 78 -10.64 25.78 -1.28
CA ASP A 78 -9.19 25.54 -1.39
C ASP A 78 -8.59 25.09 -0.05
N ALA A 79 -9.06 25.61 1.08
CA ALA A 79 -8.60 25.18 2.40
C ALA A 79 -9.09 23.78 2.76
N GLU A 80 -10.35 23.44 2.41
CA GLU A 80 -10.90 22.09 2.56
C GLU A 80 -10.19 21.09 1.65
N ASN A 81 -9.95 21.42 0.40
CA ASN A 81 -9.19 20.59 -0.54
C ASN A 81 -7.75 20.34 -0.06
N LYS A 82 -7.10 21.32 0.55
CA LYS A 82 -5.77 21.17 1.13
C LYS A 82 -5.77 20.25 2.35
N LYS A 83 -6.80 20.33 3.18
CA LYS A 83 -7.01 19.46 4.34
C LYS A 83 -7.32 18.01 3.90
N LEU A 84 -8.18 17.83 2.91
CA LEU A 84 -8.46 16.54 2.29
C LEU A 84 -7.22 15.93 1.64
N ARG A 85 -6.39 16.72 0.96
CA ARG A 85 -5.09 16.28 0.40
C ARG A 85 -4.15 15.76 1.47
N SER A 86 -4.00 16.47 2.58
CA SER A 86 -3.11 16.04 3.67
C SER A 86 -3.62 14.76 4.35
N GLN A 87 -4.91 14.63 4.49
CA GLN A 87 -5.56 13.43 5.05
C GLN A 87 -5.45 12.23 4.10
N LEU A 88 -5.63 12.45 2.79
CA LEU A 88 -5.44 11.44 1.76
C LEU A 88 -3.97 11.00 1.67
N ALA A 89 -3.02 11.93 1.72
CA ALA A 89 -1.60 11.60 1.73
C ALA A 89 -1.20 10.68 2.88
N ASN A 90 -1.92 10.74 4.01
CA ASN A 90 -1.71 9.86 5.16
C ASN A 90 -2.46 8.50 5.05
N SER A 91 -3.50 8.42 4.22
CA SER A 91 -4.34 7.21 4.07
C SER A 91 -4.09 6.46 2.77
N ILE A 92 -3.63 7.16 1.74
CA ILE A 92 -3.21 6.61 0.46
C ILE A 92 -1.70 6.47 0.52
N LEU A 93 -1.24 5.24 0.52
CA LEU A 93 0.17 4.94 0.36
C LEU A 93 0.60 5.37 -1.06
N SER A 94 1.09 6.61 -1.18
CA SER A 94 1.82 7.02 -2.38
C SER A 94 3.23 6.45 -2.26
N GLU A 95 3.42 5.23 -2.73
CA GLU A 95 4.68 4.52 -2.66
C GLU A 95 5.31 4.42 -4.05
N LYS A 96 6.63 4.43 -4.09
CA LYS A 96 7.38 3.80 -5.18
C LYS A 96 7.75 2.40 -4.70
N PRO A 97 6.97 1.38 -5.05
CA PRO A 97 7.27 0.02 -4.62
C PRO A 97 8.59 -0.44 -5.25
N ASP A 98 9.34 -1.26 -4.53
CA ASP A 98 10.60 -1.88 -5.00
C ASP A 98 10.43 -3.39 -5.13
N ILE A 99 9.41 -3.81 -5.86
CA ILE A 99 9.11 -5.21 -6.14
C ILE A 99 9.39 -5.47 -7.62
N LYS A 100 10.26 -6.42 -7.93
CA LYS A 100 10.63 -6.79 -9.29
C LYS A 100 9.84 -8.01 -9.78
N TRP A 101 9.79 -8.20 -11.10
CA TRP A 101 9.21 -9.41 -11.68
C TRP A 101 9.89 -10.70 -11.22
N SER A 102 11.19 -10.64 -10.90
CA SER A 102 11.95 -11.77 -10.32
C SER A 102 11.47 -12.23 -8.97
N ASP A 103 10.80 -11.34 -8.22
CA ASP A 103 10.32 -11.64 -6.87
C ASP A 103 8.95 -12.34 -6.89
N ILE A 104 8.41 -12.55 -8.10
CA ILE A 104 7.11 -13.19 -8.33
C ILE A 104 7.36 -14.50 -9.08
N ALA A 105 7.11 -15.62 -8.40
CA ALA A 105 7.21 -16.94 -9.01
C ALA A 105 6.01 -17.21 -9.94
N GLY A 106 6.28 -17.76 -11.11
CA GLY A 106 5.27 -18.13 -12.10
C GLY A 106 4.45 -16.97 -12.65
N LEU A 107 3.18 -17.22 -12.97
CA LEU A 107 2.20 -16.24 -13.51
C LEU A 107 2.64 -15.58 -14.83
N GLU A 108 3.42 -16.28 -15.67
CA GLU A 108 4.01 -15.71 -16.90
C GLU A 108 2.95 -15.09 -17.83
N GLY A 109 1.81 -15.77 -18.03
CA GLY A 109 0.72 -15.24 -18.85
C GLY A 109 0.13 -13.92 -18.28
N ALA A 110 0.06 -13.78 -16.95
CA ALA A 110 -0.40 -12.55 -16.32
C ALA A 110 0.65 -11.44 -16.41
N LYS A 111 1.93 -11.78 -16.20
CA LYS A 111 3.06 -10.86 -16.37
C LYS A 111 3.11 -10.31 -17.79
N ASP A 112 2.99 -11.18 -18.80
CA ASP A 112 3.03 -10.76 -20.20
C ASP A 112 1.83 -9.89 -20.60
N ALA A 113 0.63 -10.25 -20.14
CA ALA A 113 -0.56 -9.43 -20.35
C ALA A 113 -0.43 -8.03 -19.71
N LEU A 114 0.22 -7.93 -18.54
CA LEU A 114 0.48 -6.66 -17.87
C LEU A 114 1.62 -5.87 -18.54
N LYS A 115 2.66 -6.53 -19.00
CA LYS A 115 3.72 -5.89 -19.81
C LYS A 115 3.12 -5.24 -21.05
N GLU A 116 2.28 -5.97 -21.78
CA GLU A 116 1.60 -5.47 -22.97
C GLU A 116 0.69 -4.27 -22.66
N ALA A 117 -0.13 -4.38 -21.61
CA ALA A 117 -1.15 -3.40 -21.32
C ALA A 117 -0.63 -2.12 -20.63
N VAL A 118 0.46 -2.20 -19.86
CA VAL A 118 0.96 -1.11 -19.02
C VAL A 118 2.32 -0.62 -19.47
N ILE A 119 3.29 -1.54 -19.61
CA ILE A 119 4.70 -1.17 -19.85
C ILE A 119 4.90 -0.68 -21.28
N LEU A 120 4.31 -1.35 -22.27
CA LEU A 120 4.47 -0.94 -23.67
C LEU A 120 3.92 0.46 -23.95
N PRO A 121 2.72 0.88 -23.48
CA PRO A 121 2.25 2.25 -23.67
C PRO A 121 3.13 3.31 -23.04
N VAL A 122 3.73 3.02 -21.89
CA VAL A 122 4.64 3.94 -21.20
C VAL A 122 5.98 4.06 -21.92
N LYS A 123 6.56 2.93 -22.37
CA LYS A 123 7.86 2.90 -23.05
C LYS A 123 7.80 3.36 -24.52
N PHE A 124 6.69 3.08 -25.20
CA PHE A 124 6.51 3.34 -26.63
C PHE A 124 5.19 4.07 -26.94
N PRO A 125 4.96 5.28 -26.41
CA PRO A 125 3.69 6.00 -26.58
C PRO A 125 3.34 6.27 -28.05
N GLN A 126 4.33 6.37 -28.94
CA GLN A 126 4.14 6.59 -30.37
C GLN A 126 3.41 5.42 -31.08
N LEU A 127 3.43 4.21 -30.53
CA LEU A 127 2.72 3.06 -31.09
C LEU A 127 1.22 3.07 -30.74
N PHE A 128 0.84 3.85 -29.75
CA PHE A 128 -0.52 3.94 -29.22
C PHE A 128 -1.23 5.20 -29.71
N SER A 129 -1.35 5.35 -31.04
CA SER A 129 -2.00 6.48 -31.69
C SER A 129 -3.30 6.07 -32.39
N GLY A 130 -4.22 6.99 -32.57
CA GLY A 130 -5.46 6.79 -33.28
C GLY A 130 -6.42 5.82 -32.56
N LYS A 131 -6.71 4.67 -33.17
CA LYS A 131 -7.58 3.64 -32.61
C LYS A 131 -6.90 2.73 -31.56
N ARG A 132 -5.59 2.76 -31.49
CA ARG A 132 -4.80 1.96 -30.54
C ARG A 132 -4.60 2.74 -29.24
N LYS A 133 -5.65 2.93 -28.48
CA LYS A 133 -5.58 3.62 -27.19
C LYS A 133 -5.08 2.66 -26.10
N PRO A 134 -4.21 3.11 -25.17
CA PRO A 134 -3.88 2.34 -23.98
C PRO A 134 -5.14 2.00 -23.17
N VAL A 135 -5.11 0.85 -22.52
CA VAL A 135 -6.19 0.41 -21.62
C VAL A 135 -6.20 1.31 -20.37
N SER A 136 -7.36 1.82 -19.99
CA SER A 136 -7.52 2.69 -18.82
C SER A 136 -7.85 1.94 -17.53
N GLY A 137 -8.38 0.72 -17.65
CA GLY A 137 -8.76 -0.11 -16.50
C GLY A 137 -8.42 -1.58 -16.70
N ILE A 138 -7.74 -2.17 -15.73
CA ILE A 138 -7.38 -3.59 -15.67
C ILE A 138 -7.92 -4.20 -14.39
N LEU A 139 -8.55 -5.36 -14.48
CA LEU A 139 -9.03 -6.13 -13.33
C LEU A 139 -8.19 -7.40 -13.16
N LEU A 140 -7.57 -7.53 -12.00
CA LEU A 140 -6.94 -8.76 -11.54
C LEU A 140 -7.98 -9.55 -10.72
N TYR A 141 -8.23 -10.80 -11.09
CA TYR A 141 -9.22 -11.61 -10.37
C TYR A 141 -8.72 -13.05 -10.21
N GLY A 142 -9.15 -13.69 -9.14
CA GLY A 142 -8.76 -15.07 -8.83
C GLY A 142 -8.82 -15.38 -7.35
N PRO A 143 -8.45 -16.60 -6.94
CA PRO A 143 -8.49 -17.04 -5.54
C PRO A 143 -7.72 -16.09 -4.60
N PRO A 144 -8.08 -16.03 -3.31
CA PRO A 144 -7.32 -15.25 -2.33
C PRO A 144 -5.89 -15.80 -2.15
N GLY A 145 -4.98 -14.94 -1.72
CA GLY A 145 -3.59 -15.33 -1.46
C GLY A 145 -2.70 -15.59 -2.68
N THR A 146 -3.20 -15.36 -3.91
CA THR A 146 -2.45 -15.61 -5.16
C THR A 146 -1.49 -14.47 -5.56
N GLY A 147 -1.38 -13.41 -4.75
CA GLY A 147 -0.42 -12.34 -4.97
C GLY A 147 -0.88 -11.20 -5.89
N LYS A 148 -2.20 -10.99 -6.08
CA LYS A 148 -2.77 -9.92 -6.93
C LYS A 148 -2.21 -8.54 -6.58
N SER A 149 -2.23 -8.16 -5.29
CA SER A 149 -1.72 -6.87 -4.82
C SER A 149 -0.19 -6.76 -4.97
N TYR A 150 0.52 -7.89 -4.83
CA TYR A 150 1.96 -7.97 -5.04
C TYR A 150 2.34 -7.76 -6.51
N LEU A 151 1.58 -8.40 -7.40
CA LEU A 151 1.71 -8.23 -8.85
C LEU A 151 1.44 -6.79 -9.30
N ALA A 152 0.44 -6.12 -8.71
CA ALA A 152 0.15 -4.71 -8.96
C ALA A 152 1.33 -3.80 -8.61
N LYS A 153 1.98 -4.05 -7.48
CA LYS A 153 3.18 -3.30 -7.05
C LYS A 153 4.35 -3.54 -8.00
N ALA A 154 4.57 -4.77 -8.45
CA ALA A 154 5.64 -5.09 -9.40
C ALA A 154 5.44 -4.37 -10.76
N VAL A 155 4.20 -4.30 -11.24
CA VAL A 155 3.86 -3.52 -12.45
C VAL A 155 4.24 -2.06 -12.30
N ALA A 156 3.94 -1.45 -11.16
CA ALA A 156 4.25 -0.05 -10.89
C ALA A 156 5.76 0.20 -10.84
N THR A 157 6.52 -0.71 -10.23
CA THR A 157 8.00 -0.66 -10.20
C THR A 157 8.57 -0.69 -11.62
N GLU A 158 8.17 -1.67 -12.42
CA GLU A 158 8.67 -1.85 -13.78
C GLU A 158 8.26 -0.74 -14.75
N ALA A 159 7.08 -0.16 -14.55
CA ALA A 159 6.60 0.99 -15.31
C ALA A 159 7.19 2.33 -14.81
N ASN A 160 7.97 2.32 -13.73
CA ASN A 160 8.44 3.53 -13.04
C ASN A 160 7.31 4.55 -12.80
N SER A 161 6.15 4.03 -12.38
CA SER A 161 4.92 4.81 -12.18
C SER A 161 4.69 5.07 -10.70
N THR A 162 4.06 6.21 -10.39
CA THR A 162 3.60 6.47 -9.03
C THR A 162 2.43 5.53 -8.70
N PHE A 163 2.51 4.85 -7.56
CA PHE A 163 1.54 3.85 -7.15
C PHE A 163 0.68 4.38 -6.00
N PHE A 164 -0.63 4.51 -6.26
CA PHE A 164 -1.63 4.90 -5.27
C PHE A 164 -2.42 3.66 -4.85
N SER A 165 -2.18 3.17 -3.64
CA SER A 165 -2.90 2.01 -3.10
C SER A 165 -4.04 2.46 -2.19
N VAL A 166 -5.23 1.98 -2.50
CA VAL A 166 -6.46 2.29 -1.78
C VAL A 166 -7.21 1.01 -1.48
N SER A 167 -7.62 0.83 -0.21
CA SER A 167 -8.56 -0.23 0.15
C SER A 167 -9.99 0.25 0.00
N SER A 168 -10.84 -0.59 -0.53
CA SER A 168 -12.28 -0.32 -0.64
C SER A 168 -12.93 -0.02 0.70
N SER A 169 -12.50 -0.73 1.75
CA SER A 169 -12.99 -0.52 3.13
C SER A 169 -12.64 0.87 3.66
N ASP A 170 -11.47 1.40 3.32
CA ASP A 170 -11.05 2.74 3.75
C ASP A 170 -11.89 3.84 3.09
N LEU A 171 -12.29 3.65 1.84
CA LEU A 171 -13.14 4.60 1.12
C LEU A 171 -14.57 4.64 1.68
N VAL A 172 -15.09 3.52 2.19
CA VAL A 172 -16.46 3.44 2.72
C VAL A 172 -16.53 3.86 4.18
N SER A 173 -15.61 3.39 5.03
CA SER A 173 -15.74 3.47 6.49
C SER A 173 -15.22 4.76 7.11
N LYS A 174 -14.11 5.30 6.62
CA LYS A 174 -13.44 6.45 7.22
C LYS A 174 -14.06 7.80 6.85
N TRP A 175 -14.92 7.85 5.81
CA TRP A 175 -15.28 9.11 5.16
C TRP A 175 -16.76 9.21 4.82
N MET A 176 -17.65 8.79 5.76
CA MET A 176 -19.10 8.96 5.59
C MET A 176 -19.43 10.44 5.37
N GLY A 177 -19.88 10.77 4.13
CA GLY A 177 -20.25 12.14 3.71
C GLY A 177 -19.31 12.79 2.70
N GLU A 178 -18.02 12.42 2.65
CA GLU A 178 -17.02 13.05 1.77
C GLU A 178 -16.40 12.10 0.75
N SER A 179 -16.87 10.87 0.68
CA SER A 179 -16.27 9.79 -0.12
C SER A 179 -16.19 10.09 -1.63
N GLU A 180 -17.13 10.84 -2.18
CA GLU A 180 -17.10 11.31 -3.59
C GLU A 180 -15.93 12.28 -3.82
N ARG A 181 -15.76 13.24 -2.90
CA ARG A 181 -14.66 14.23 -2.97
C ARG A 181 -13.31 13.54 -2.91
N LEU A 182 -13.21 12.47 -2.11
CA LEU A 182 -11.98 11.67 -1.97
C LEU A 182 -11.62 10.94 -3.26
N VAL A 183 -12.57 10.29 -3.92
CA VAL A 183 -12.34 9.65 -5.21
C VAL A 183 -11.89 10.67 -6.25
N LYS A 184 -12.58 11.82 -6.34
CA LYS A 184 -12.21 12.91 -7.23
C LYS A 184 -10.79 13.42 -6.95
N GLN A 185 -10.44 13.61 -5.68
CA GLN A 185 -9.12 14.08 -5.26
C GLN A 185 -8.02 13.06 -5.56
N LEU A 186 -8.26 11.75 -5.34
CA LEU A 186 -7.37 10.67 -5.70
C LEU A 186 -7.01 10.70 -7.19
N PHE A 187 -8.02 10.81 -8.05
CA PHE A 187 -7.79 10.90 -9.50
C PHE A 187 -7.09 12.21 -9.91
N THR A 188 -7.33 13.32 -9.21
CA THR A 188 -6.63 14.57 -9.44
C THR A 188 -5.15 14.44 -9.10
N MET A 189 -4.81 13.87 -7.93
CA MET A 189 -3.41 13.59 -7.53
C MET A 189 -2.72 12.64 -8.50
N ALA A 190 -3.42 11.60 -8.97
CA ALA A 190 -2.88 10.66 -9.94
C ALA A 190 -2.59 11.33 -11.29
N ARG A 191 -3.44 12.26 -11.74
CA ARG A 191 -3.20 13.04 -12.97
C ARG A 191 -2.05 14.03 -12.83
N GLU A 192 -1.79 14.57 -11.66
CA GLU A 192 -0.65 15.46 -11.39
C GLU A 192 0.68 14.70 -11.37
N GLN A 193 0.66 13.41 -11.00
CA GLN A 193 1.85 12.57 -10.87
C GLN A 193 1.93 11.48 -11.95
N LYS A 194 1.63 11.81 -13.17
CA LYS A 194 1.74 10.90 -14.33
C LYS A 194 3.20 10.52 -14.61
N PRO A 195 3.50 9.28 -15.04
CA PRO A 195 2.60 8.14 -15.14
C PRO A 195 2.23 7.58 -13.76
N SER A 196 0.96 7.23 -13.57
CA SER A 196 0.45 6.78 -12.28
C SER A 196 -0.50 5.59 -12.39
N ILE A 197 -0.51 4.77 -11.35
CA ILE A 197 -1.38 3.61 -11.20
C ILE A 197 -2.21 3.78 -9.92
N ILE A 198 -3.53 3.77 -10.07
CA ILE A 198 -4.45 3.72 -8.94
C ILE A 198 -4.83 2.25 -8.73
N PHE A 199 -4.38 1.67 -7.64
CA PHE A 199 -4.72 0.30 -7.26
C PHE A 199 -5.85 0.30 -6.23
N ILE A 200 -6.94 -0.41 -6.55
CA ILE A 200 -8.10 -0.58 -5.67
C ILE A 200 -8.20 -2.06 -5.32
N ASP A 201 -7.89 -2.38 -4.05
CA ASP A 201 -8.05 -3.75 -3.55
C ASP A 201 -9.49 -4.00 -3.11
N GLU A 202 -9.92 -5.27 -3.22
CA GLU A 202 -11.27 -5.70 -2.87
C GLU A 202 -12.36 -4.83 -3.55
N VAL A 203 -12.18 -4.55 -4.83
CA VAL A 203 -13.07 -3.64 -5.58
C VAL A 203 -14.55 -4.06 -5.54
N ASP A 204 -14.84 -5.31 -5.23
CA ASP A 204 -16.17 -5.86 -5.03
C ASP A 204 -16.89 -5.27 -3.81
N ALA A 205 -16.18 -4.91 -2.75
CA ALA A 205 -16.76 -4.25 -1.58
C ALA A 205 -17.33 -2.85 -1.91
N LEU A 206 -16.72 -2.12 -2.87
CA LEU A 206 -17.22 -0.84 -3.36
C LEU A 206 -18.25 -0.99 -4.47
N CYS A 207 -18.06 -2.00 -5.29
CA CYS A 207 -18.68 -2.08 -6.62
C CYS A 207 -19.60 -3.30 -6.76
N GLY A 208 -20.18 -3.78 -5.66
CA GLY A 208 -21.17 -4.84 -5.62
C GLY A 208 -22.46 -4.51 -6.42
N PRO A 209 -23.35 -5.51 -6.63
CA PRO A 209 -24.60 -5.30 -7.35
C PRO A 209 -25.47 -4.25 -6.67
N ARG A 210 -26.24 -3.52 -7.46
CA ARG A 210 -27.23 -2.57 -6.95
C ARG A 210 -28.39 -3.35 -6.33
N GLY A 211 -28.63 -3.17 -5.03
CA GLY A 211 -29.71 -3.85 -4.31
C GLY A 211 -30.28 -2.98 -3.19
N GLU A 212 -31.37 -3.45 -2.56
CA GLU A 212 -32.10 -2.73 -1.49
C GLU A 212 -31.24 -2.54 -0.20
N GLY A 213 -30.06 -3.18 -0.09
CA GLY A 213 -29.12 -3.04 1.04
C GLY A 213 -27.90 -2.18 0.74
N GLU A 214 -27.78 -1.59 -0.45
CA GLU A 214 -26.62 -0.76 -0.80
C GLU A 214 -26.67 0.57 -0.06
N SER A 215 -25.62 0.94 0.68
CA SER A 215 -25.55 2.24 1.33
C SER A 215 -25.51 3.36 0.29
N GLU A 216 -26.15 4.49 0.59
CA GLU A 216 -26.14 5.66 -0.30
C GLU A 216 -24.69 6.13 -0.57
N ALA A 217 -23.82 6.04 0.44
CA ALA A 217 -22.39 6.37 0.32
C ALA A 217 -21.70 5.49 -0.73
N SER A 218 -21.88 4.16 -0.67
CA SER A 218 -21.29 3.23 -1.66
C SER A 218 -21.77 3.53 -3.07
N ARG A 219 -23.06 3.86 -3.23
CA ARG A 219 -23.64 4.22 -4.52
C ARG A 219 -23.02 5.50 -5.10
N ARG A 220 -22.78 6.51 -4.27
CA ARG A 220 -22.13 7.76 -4.67
C ARG A 220 -20.67 7.53 -5.08
N ILE A 221 -19.89 6.79 -4.27
CA ILE A 221 -18.51 6.42 -4.58
C ILE A 221 -18.44 5.68 -5.93
N LYS A 222 -19.31 4.68 -6.13
CA LYS A 222 -19.41 3.91 -7.38
C LYS A 222 -19.66 4.81 -8.58
N THR A 223 -20.58 5.76 -8.45
CA THR A 223 -20.95 6.70 -9.53
C THR A 223 -19.74 7.61 -9.84
N GLU A 224 -19.09 8.17 -8.83
CA GLU A 224 -17.93 9.03 -9.03
C GLU A 224 -16.75 8.25 -9.64
N LEU A 225 -16.48 7.03 -9.17
CA LEU A 225 -15.48 6.15 -9.77
C LEU A 225 -15.74 5.93 -11.27
N LEU A 226 -16.98 5.65 -11.65
CA LEU A 226 -17.36 5.49 -13.05
C LEU A 226 -17.15 6.76 -13.87
N VAL A 227 -17.45 7.93 -13.32
CA VAL A 227 -17.24 9.24 -13.97
C VAL A 227 -15.76 9.49 -14.17
N GLN A 228 -14.94 9.28 -13.14
CA GLN A 228 -13.49 9.51 -13.19
C GLN A 228 -12.79 8.53 -14.15
N MET A 229 -13.18 7.26 -14.17
CA MET A 229 -12.65 6.27 -15.11
C MET A 229 -13.04 6.55 -16.56
N ASN A 230 -14.17 7.23 -16.80
CA ASN A 230 -14.58 7.62 -18.16
C ASN A 230 -13.77 8.79 -18.72
N GLY A 231 -13.03 9.50 -17.90
CA GLY A 231 -12.29 10.70 -18.31
C GLY A 231 -13.19 11.83 -18.80
N VAL A 232 -14.48 11.85 -18.41
CA VAL A 232 -15.41 12.90 -18.83
C VAL A 232 -14.90 14.27 -18.35
N GLY A 233 -14.49 15.11 -19.29
CA GLY A 233 -13.98 16.45 -19.02
C GLY A 233 -12.50 16.53 -18.59
N ASN A 234 -11.78 15.42 -18.46
CA ASN A 234 -10.37 15.40 -18.06
C ASN A 234 -9.55 14.41 -18.89
N ASP A 235 -8.32 14.78 -19.23
CA ASP A 235 -7.37 13.89 -19.90
C ASP A 235 -6.89 12.79 -18.93
N SER A 236 -7.38 11.57 -19.11
CA SER A 236 -6.98 10.39 -18.34
C SER A 236 -5.74 9.68 -18.90
N ASN A 237 -5.12 10.21 -19.95
CA ASN A 237 -3.90 9.63 -20.50
C ASN A 237 -2.80 9.60 -19.42
N GLY A 238 -2.17 8.45 -19.23
CA GLY A 238 -1.10 8.26 -18.25
C GLY A 238 -1.57 7.92 -16.83
N VAL A 239 -2.88 7.70 -16.61
CA VAL A 239 -3.45 7.16 -15.37
C VAL A 239 -4.09 5.83 -15.65
N LEU A 240 -3.64 4.78 -14.98
CA LEU A 240 -4.22 3.43 -15.06
C LEU A 240 -4.97 3.12 -13.76
N VAL A 241 -6.17 2.57 -13.87
CA VAL A 241 -6.89 1.99 -12.74
C VAL A 241 -6.72 0.48 -12.74
N LEU A 242 -6.13 -0.05 -11.67
CA LEU A 242 -5.89 -1.47 -11.47
C LEU A 242 -6.76 -1.96 -10.31
N GLY A 243 -7.80 -2.72 -10.59
CA GLY A 243 -8.67 -3.32 -9.58
C GLY A 243 -8.26 -4.75 -9.26
N ALA A 244 -8.42 -5.17 -7.99
CA ALA A 244 -8.28 -6.55 -7.59
C ALA A 244 -9.55 -7.06 -6.89
N THR A 245 -9.95 -8.31 -7.18
CA THR A 245 -11.10 -8.96 -6.54
C THR A 245 -10.92 -10.46 -6.43
N ASN A 246 -11.46 -11.05 -5.39
CA ASN A 246 -11.57 -12.50 -5.25
C ASN A 246 -12.92 -13.03 -5.80
N ILE A 247 -13.92 -12.17 -5.98
CA ILE A 247 -15.29 -12.52 -6.33
C ILE A 247 -15.81 -11.69 -7.53
N PRO A 248 -15.24 -11.88 -8.73
CA PRO A 248 -15.50 -11.04 -9.89
C PRO A 248 -16.98 -11.06 -10.36
N TRP A 249 -17.73 -12.10 -10.01
CA TRP A 249 -19.16 -12.22 -10.35
C TRP A 249 -20.04 -11.26 -9.56
N GLN A 250 -19.59 -10.74 -8.41
CA GLN A 250 -20.33 -9.77 -7.59
C GLN A 250 -20.17 -8.33 -8.09
N LEU A 251 -19.29 -8.08 -9.06
CA LEU A 251 -19.10 -6.73 -9.59
C LEU A 251 -20.30 -6.27 -10.42
N ASP A 252 -20.70 -5.00 -10.22
CA ASP A 252 -21.68 -4.31 -11.06
C ASP A 252 -21.27 -4.34 -12.54
N SER A 253 -22.24 -4.51 -13.43
CA SER A 253 -22.00 -4.62 -14.88
C SER A 253 -21.38 -3.36 -15.49
N ALA A 254 -21.69 -2.16 -14.98
CA ALA A 254 -21.13 -0.91 -15.45
C ALA A 254 -19.63 -0.81 -15.07
N ILE A 255 -19.28 -1.22 -13.86
CA ILE A 255 -17.88 -1.31 -13.39
C ILE A 255 -17.10 -2.33 -14.21
N ARG A 256 -17.65 -3.54 -14.42
CA ARG A 256 -17.00 -4.58 -15.25
C ARG A 256 -16.67 -4.11 -16.67
N ARG A 257 -17.50 -3.22 -17.24
CA ARG A 257 -17.25 -2.64 -18.57
C ARG A 257 -16.09 -1.62 -18.56
N ARG A 258 -15.80 -0.99 -17.42
CA ARG A 258 -14.67 -0.04 -17.29
C ARG A 258 -13.34 -0.74 -17.18
N PHE A 259 -13.33 -1.97 -16.63
CA PHE A 259 -12.18 -2.84 -16.68
C PHE A 259 -12.13 -3.57 -18.03
N GLU A 260 -11.53 -2.92 -19.02
CA GLU A 260 -11.44 -3.41 -20.40
C GLU A 260 -10.62 -4.70 -20.52
N ARG A 261 -9.53 -4.81 -19.75
CA ARG A 261 -8.70 -5.99 -19.65
C ARG A 261 -8.96 -6.70 -18.32
N ARG A 262 -9.18 -8.01 -18.36
CA ARG A 262 -9.39 -8.86 -17.20
C ARG A 262 -8.37 -9.97 -17.22
N ILE A 263 -7.59 -10.09 -16.15
CA ILE A 263 -6.46 -11.00 -16.04
C ILE A 263 -6.74 -11.95 -14.88
N TYR A 264 -6.84 -13.23 -15.19
CA TYR A 264 -7.02 -14.27 -14.18
C TYR A 264 -5.68 -14.59 -13.52
N ILE A 265 -5.64 -14.56 -12.21
CA ILE A 265 -4.50 -14.93 -11.38
C ILE A 265 -4.82 -16.27 -10.73
N ALA A 266 -4.29 -17.33 -11.33
CA ALA A 266 -4.51 -18.72 -10.88
C ALA A 266 -3.74 -19.03 -9.59
N LEU A 267 -4.08 -20.15 -8.97
CA LEU A 267 -3.21 -20.79 -7.99
C LEU A 267 -1.90 -21.20 -8.67
N PRO A 268 -0.76 -21.20 -7.93
CA PRO A 268 0.53 -21.55 -8.49
C PRO A 268 0.59 -23.04 -8.87
N ASP A 269 1.18 -23.34 -10.02
CA ASP A 269 1.55 -24.70 -10.43
C ASP A 269 2.74 -25.23 -9.61
N ALA A 270 3.13 -26.48 -9.84
CA ALA A 270 4.18 -27.13 -9.06
C ALA A 270 5.53 -26.39 -9.17
N ASP A 271 5.86 -25.90 -10.36
CA ASP A 271 7.12 -25.18 -10.59
C ASP A 271 7.12 -23.82 -9.89
N ALA A 272 6.01 -23.08 -9.97
CA ALA A 272 5.85 -21.84 -9.25
C ALA A 272 5.88 -22.04 -7.73
N ARG A 273 5.24 -23.11 -7.20
CA ARG A 273 5.32 -23.44 -5.77
C ARG A 273 6.75 -23.73 -5.33
N LEU A 274 7.50 -24.47 -6.13
CA LEU A 274 8.91 -24.75 -5.89
C LEU A 274 9.73 -23.46 -5.78
N GLU A 275 9.54 -22.54 -6.73
CA GLU A 275 10.19 -21.22 -6.68
C GLU A 275 9.74 -20.40 -5.48
N MET A 276 8.44 -20.43 -5.12
CA MET A 276 7.92 -19.76 -3.93
C MET A 276 8.57 -20.26 -2.65
N PHE A 277 8.79 -21.57 -2.50
CA PHE A 277 9.52 -22.11 -1.34
C PHE A 277 10.95 -21.55 -1.29
N LYS A 278 11.67 -21.55 -2.43
CA LYS A 278 13.03 -20.99 -2.48
C LYS A 278 13.05 -19.50 -2.13
N LEU A 279 12.14 -18.71 -2.68
CA LEU A 279 12.06 -17.28 -2.42
C LEU A 279 11.74 -16.97 -0.95
N ASN A 280 10.81 -17.72 -0.34
CA ASN A 280 10.42 -17.49 1.06
C ASN A 280 11.49 -17.96 2.07
N ILE A 281 12.27 -18.98 1.76
CA ILE A 281 13.40 -19.42 2.58
C ILE A 281 14.57 -18.45 2.40
N SER A 282 14.76 -17.96 1.16
CA SER A 282 15.81 -16.99 0.80
C SER A 282 17.19 -17.38 1.35
N ASN A 283 17.86 -16.48 2.06
CA ASN A 283 19.21 -16.65 2.61
C ASN A 283 19.26 -17.36 3.98
N THR A 284 18.14 -17.90 4.45
CA THR A 284 18.12 -18.62 5.73
C THR A 284 18.88 -19.94 5.60
N PRO A 285 19.88 -20.23 6.45
CA PRO A 285 20.57 -21.51 6.40
C PRO A 285 19.61 -22.68 6.57
N CYS A 286 19.58 -23.58 5.60
CA CYS A 286 18.76 -24.77 5.62
C CYS A 286 19.49 -25.96 5.00
N SER A 287 19.09 -27.17 5.36
CA SER A 287 19.64 -28.42 4.83
C SER A 287 18.81 -29.02 3.70
N LEU A 288 17.85 -28.28 3.14
CA LEU A 288 16.98 -28.78 2.09
C LEU A 288 17.73 -28.99 0.78
N THR A 289 17.55 -30.16 0.18
CA THR A 289 18.09 -30.51 -1.12
C THR A 289 17.10 -30.10 -2.24
N SER A 290 17.55 -30.10 -3.50
CA SER A 290 16.66 -29.83 -4.63
C SER A 290 15.49 -30.81 -4.69
N GLN A 291 15.72 -32.07 -4.31
CA GLN A 291 14.67 -33.11 -4.27
C GLN A 291 13.60 -32.81 -3.21
N ASP A 292 14.00 -32.22 -2.07
CA ASP A 292 13.06 -31.85 -1.01
C ASP A 292 12.13 -30.72 -1.48
N TYR A 293 12.66 -29.73 -2.22
CA TYR A 293 11.84 -28.67 -2.82
C TYR A 293 10.80 -29.21 -3.80
N HIS A 294 11.18 -30.20 -4.65
CA HIS A 294 10.22 -30.87 -5.54
C HIS A 294 9.15 -31.64 -4.75
N THR A 295 9.55 -32.33 -3.69
CA THR A 295 8.62 -33.04 -2.81
C THR A 295 7.65 -32.07 -2.16
N LEU A 296 8.13 -30.96 -1.59
CA LEU A 296 7.31 -29.92 -0.99
C LEU A 296 6.32 -29.35 -2.01
N ALA A 297 6.78 -29.04 -3.22
CA ALA A 297 5.92 -28.52 -4.28
C ALA A 297 4.80 -29.49 -4.66
N ASN A 298 5.07 -30.81 -4.68
CA ASN A 298 4.09 -31.83 -5.03
C ASN A 298 3.03 -32.04 -3.93
N ILE A 299 3.43 -32.08 -2.65
CA ILE A 299 2.51 -32.32 -1.54
C ILE A 299 1.64 -31.10 -1.20
N THR A 300 2.00 -29.90 -1.68
CA THR A 300 1.28 -28.65 -1.45
C THR A 300 0.38 -28.28 -2.62
N ASP A 301 -0.15 -29.26 -3.34
CA ASP A 301 -1.10 -28.96 -4.43
C ASP A 301 -2.33 -28.20 -3.91
N GLY A 302 -2.76 -27.20 -4.66
CA GLY A 302 -3.86 -26.30 -4.28
C GLY A 302 -3.52 -25.20 -3.28
N TYR A 303 -2.27 -25.12 -2.79
CA TYR A 303 -1.86 -24.03 -1.91
C TYR A 303 -1.68 -22.73 -2.69
N SER A 304 -2.11 -21.63 -2.08
CA SER A 304 -1.80 -20.28 -2.57
C SER A 304 -0.38 -19.85 -2.16
N GLY A 305 0.12 -18.78 -2.77
CA GLY A 305 1.41 -18.19 -2.35
C GLY A 305 1.43 -17.75 -0.89
N HIS A 306 0.28 -17.29 -0.37
CA HIS A 306 0.13 -16.93 1.03
C HIS A 306 0.25 -18.15 1.95
N ASP A 307 -0.39 -19.28 1.59
CA ASP A 307 -0.32 -20.51 2.38
C ASP A 307 1.12 -21.03 2.47
N ILE A 308 1.84 -21.01 1.35
CA ILE A 308 3.28 -21.38 1.30
C ILE A 308 4.10 -20.47 2.21
N ALA A 309 3.89 -19.15 2.15
CA ALA A 309 4.61 -18.21 3.00
C ALA A 309 4.33 -18.44 4.50
N VAL A 310 3.09 -18.78 4.87
CA VAL A 310 2.72 -19.11 6.26
C VAL A 310 3.41 -20.40 6.71
N VAL A 311 3.40 -21.45 5.89
CA VAL A 311 4.06 -22.73 6.20
C VAL A 311 5.56 -22.55 6.39
N VAL A 312 6.22 -21.82 5.48
CA VAL A 312 7.66 -21.55 5.59
C VAL A 312 7.95 -20.73 6.84
N LYS A 313 7.18 -19.66 7.10
CA LYS A 313 7.35 -18.84 8.30
C LYS A 313 7.19 -19.66 9.58
N ASP A 314 6.21 -20.55 9.64
CA ASP A 314 6.01 -21.41 10.81
C ASP A 314 7.16 -22.40 10.98
N ALA A 315 7.64 -23.01 9.88
CA ALA A 315 8.80 -23.90 9.90
C ALA A 315 10.07 -23.20 10.38
N LEU A 316 10.34 -21.97 9.90
CA LEU A 316 11.50 -21.15 10.32
C LEU A 316 11.43 -20.74 11.79
N MET A 317 10.23 -20.66 12.37
CA MET A 317 10.05 -20.36 13.81
C MET A 317 10.22 -21.59 14.72
N GLN A 318 10.21 -22.81 14.19
CA GLN A 318 10.32 -24.03 15.00
C GLN A 318 11.64 -24.13 15.81
N PRO A 319 12.82 -23.81 15.25
CA PRO A 319 14.07 -23.79 16.04
C PRO A 319 13.99 -22.82 17.21
N ILE A 320 13.40 -21.64 17.02
CA ILE A 320 13.27 -20.62 18.07
C ILE A 320 12.34 -21.13 19.19
N ARG A 321 11.22 -21.77 18.83
CA ARG A 321 10.30 -22.38 19.81
C ARG A 321 10.99 -23.51 20.61
N LYS A 322 11.84 -24.30 19.96
CA LYS A 322 12.64 -25.34 20.65
C LYS A 322 13.60 -24.71 21.68
N ILE A 323 14.24 -23.59 21.33
CA ILE A 323 15.14 -22.88 22.28
C ILE A 323 14.32 -22.33 23.47
N GLN A 324 13.14 -21.80 23.25
CA GLN A 324 12.29 -21.25 24.32
C GLN A 324 11.89 -22.32 25.35
N ASN A 325 11.70 -23.54 24.91
CA ASN A 325 11.28 -24.67 25.76
C ASN A 325 12.46 -25.52 26.27
N ALA A 326 13.68 -25.20 25.86
CA ALA A 326 14.87 -25.98 26.22
C ALA A 326 15.31 -25.67 27.65
N THR A 327 15.55 -26.72 28.41
CA THR A 327 16.12 -26.66 29.78
C THR A 327 17.62 -26.96 29.79
N HIS A 328 18.13 -27.64 28.77
CA HIS A 328 19.53 -28.06 28.65
C HIS A 328 20.08 -27.67 27.28
N PHE A 329 21.37 -27.28 27.26
CA PHE A 329 22.05 -26.83 26.05
C PHE A 329 23.41 -27.50 25.93
N LYS A 330 23.69 -28.07 24.76
CA LYS A 330 24.98 -28.63 24.39
C LYS A 330 25.84 -27.60 23.69
N LYS A 331 27.08 -27.51 24.09
CA LYS A 331 28.10 -26.67 23.44
C LYS A 331 28.55 -27.34 22.14
N ILE A 332 28.42 -26.63 21.00
CA ILE A 332 28.92 -27.10 19.71
C ILE A 332 29.92 -26.08 19.19
N GLU A 333 31.08 -26.57 18.73
CA GLU A 333 32.03 -25.75 18.00
C GLU A 333 31.66 -25.78 16.51
N SER A 334 31.23 -24.65 15.97
CA SER A 334 30.96 -24.47 14.54
C SER A 334 32.13 -23.68 13.93
N PHE A 335 32.64 -24.18 12.82
CA PHE A 335 33.65 -23.49 12.04
C PHE A 335 32.96 -22.65 10.95
N ASP A 336 33.18 -21.37 11.00
CA ASP A 336 32.68 -20.43 9.99
C ASP A 336 33.65 -20.42 8.79
N ASN A 337 33.24 -21.03 7.68
CA ASN A 337 34.08 -21.16 6.50
C ASN A 337 34.39 -19.82 5.79
N GLU A 338 33.62 -18.77 6.05
CA GLU A 338 33.86 -17.44 5.45
C GLU A 338 34.83 -16.61 6.24
N THR A 339 34.81 -16.72 7.57
CA THR A 339 35.69 -15.92 8.45
C THR A 339 36.89 -16.69 9.00
N GLY A 340 36.94 -18.03 8.84
CA GLY A 340 38.01 -18.90 9.37
C GLY A 340 38.05 -18.97 10.89
N ILE A 341 37.02 -18.50 11.59
CA ILE A 341 36.98 -18.44 13.05
C ILE A 341 36.02 -19.51 13.59
N SER A 342 36.52 -20.28 14.59
CA SER A 342 35.62 -21.18 15.33
C SER A 342 34.71 -20.38 16.27
N LYS A 343 33.39 -20.53 16.09
CA LYS A 343 32.35 -19.94 16.96
C LYS A 343 31.77 -21.03 17.86
N ILE A 344 31.68 -20.72 19.15
CA ILE A 344 30.96 -21.57 20.09
C ILE A 344 29.45 -21.28 19.93
N GLN A 345 28.69 -22.31 19.62
CA GLN A 345 27.23 -22.24 19.56
C GLN A 345 26.62 -23.17 20.61
N TYR A 346 25.46 -22.79 21.12
CA TYR A 346 24.70 -23.62 22.06
C TYR A 346 23.45 -24.17 21.35
N GLN A 347 23.32 -25.49 21.32
CA GLN A 347 22.16 -26.18 20.75
C GLN A 347 21.30 -26.76 21.86
N PRO A 348 19.95 -26.60 21.80
CA PRO A 348 19.07 -27.27 22.76
C PRO A 348 19.23 -28.79 22.66
N CYS A 349 19.31 -29.45 23.81
CA CYS A 349 19.45 -30.90 23.90
C CYS A 349 18.54 -31.48 24.98
N SER A 350 18.35 -32.80 24.93
CA SER A 350 17.64 -33.53 25.97
C SER A 350 18.46 -33.68 27.24
N PRO A 351 17.82 -33.83 28.41
CA PRO A 351 18.55 -34.17 29.64
C PRO A 351 19.38 -35.45 29.47
N GLY A 352 20.71 -35.36 29.63
CA GLY A 352 21.64 -36.47 29.47
C GLY A 352 22.45 -36.49 28.17
N GLU A 353 22.26 -35.54 27.27
CA GLU A 353 23.08 -35.34 26.04
C GLU A 353 24.09 -34.20 26.18
N ASN A 354 24.44 -33.80 27.42
CA ASN A 354 25.35 -32.68 27.69
C ASN A 354 26.81 -33.02 27.36
#